data_11b504db774d9f8a5a980e9dd658526e
#
_entry.id   11b504db774d9f8a5a980e9dd658526e
#
_cell.length_a   1.000
_cell.length_b   1.000
_cell.length_c   1.000
_cell.angle_alpha   90.00
_cell.angle_beta   90.00
_cell.angle_gamma   90.00
#
_symmetry.space_group_name_H-M   'P 1'
#
loop_
_entity.id
_entity.type
_entity.pdbx_description
1 polymer ?
#
loop_
_entity_poly.entity_id
_entity_poly.type
_entity_poly.pdbx_seq_one_letter_code
_entity_poly.pdbx_strand_id
1 'polypeptide(L)'
;MKLAVIGGTGMVGSATVTEAAGRGHEVVSASRSGRHAEGAAQDVTLTLADTQAVVDLVNGSDATVITVSAGRGESAQPVIDAHRALIAAAPSGRLIVVGGAGSLLTPDGTRLVDTPGFPEEYKPEALAFTEAFVLQVGLAAQRRGVRAVAALASPIEAPLCERFR
;
A
#
# COMPACT_ATOMS: atom_id res chain seq x y z
N MET A 1 -10.94 7.26 15.04
CA MET A 1 -11.27 6.32 13.95
C MET A 1 -10.54 5.03 14.22
N LYS A 2 -11.10 3.90 13.78
CA LYS A 2 -10.41 2.62 13.77
C LYS A 2 -9.69 2.44 12.43
N LEU A 3 -8.37 2.36 12.46
CA LEU A 3 -7.55 2.21 11.27
C LEU A 3 -6.86 0.85 11.29
N ALA A 4 -6.77 0.19 10.13
CA ALA A 4 -5.96 -1.00 9.97
C ALA A 4 -4.74 -0.68 9.09
N VAL A 5 -3.56 -1.24 9.45
CA VAL A 5 -2.33 -1.09 8.66
C VAL A 5 -1.79 -2.48 8.35
N ILE A 6 -1.95 -2.94 7.12
CA ILE A 6 -1.40 -4.21 6.64
C ILE A 6 0.03 -3.97 6.19
N GLY A 7 0.98 -4.68 6.82
CA GLY A 7 2.40 -4.40 6.74
C GLY A 7 2.89 -3.45 7.84
N GLY A 8 2.17 -3.34 8.96
CA GLY A 8 2.39 -2.37 10.04
C GLY A 8 3.76 -2.42 10.72
N THR A 9 4.53 -3.49 10.54
CA THR A 9 5.92 -3.61 11.06
C THR A 9 6.99 -3.30 10.02
N GLY A 10 6.60 -2.96 8.78
CA GLY A 10 7.50 -2.54 7.71
C GLY A 10 7.90 -1.06 7.85
N MET A 11 8.83 -0.60 7.00
CA MET A 11 9.35 0.77 7.04
C MET A 11 8.24 1.82 6.94
N VAL A 12 7.36 1.72 5.96
CA VAL A 12 6.24 2.66 5.78
C VAL A 12 5.13 2.38 6.79
N GLY A 13 4.84 1.10 7.04
CA GLY A 13 3.76 0.69 7.93
C GLY A 13 3.99 1.14 9.38
N SER A 14 5.18 0.98 9.91
CA SER A 14 5.50 1.41 11.29
C SER A 14 5.35 2.92 11.47
N ALA A 15 5.84 3.71 10.51
CA ALA A 15 5.63 5.15 10.52
C ALA A 15 4.14 5.52 10.46
N THR A 16 3.35 4.80 9.65
CA THR A 16 1.90 5.00 9.55
C THR A 16 1.20 4.67 10.87
N VAL A 17 1.57 3.56 11.52
CA VAL A 17 1.01 3.16 12.82
C VAL A 17 1.30 4.21 13.88
N THR A 18 2.57 4.62 14.02
CA THR A 18 3.00 5.62 15.00
C THR A 18 2.29 6.96 14.80
N GLU A 19 2.21 7.44 13.57
CA GLU A 19 1.56 8.72 13.26
C GLU A 19 0.06 8.66 13.53
N ALA A 20 -0.61 7.59 13.11
CA ALA A 20 -2.04 7.40 13.34
C ALA A 20 -2.39 7.32 14.83
N ALA A 21 -1.59 6.58 15.61
CA ALA A 21 -1.74 6.49 17.07
C ALA A 21 -1.50 7.84 17.74
N GLY A 22 -0.46 8.58 17.32
CA GLY A 22 -0.16 9.93 17.81
C GLY A 22 -1.28 10.94 17.56
N ARG A 23 -2.11 10.69 16.53
CA ARG A 23 -3.33 11.48 16.25
C ARG A 23 -4.58 10.98 16.98
N GLY A 24 -4.44 10.02 17.88
CA GLY A 24 -5.53 9.48 18.69
C GLY A 24 -6.45 8.51 17.95
N HIS A 25 -5.96 7.84 16.89
CA HIS A 25 -6.69 6.77 16.23
C HIS A 25 -6.43 5.44 16.93
N GLU A 26 -7.44 4.56 16.93
CA GLU A 26 -7.29 3.15 17.30
C GLU A 26 -6.67 2.42 16.10
N VAL A 27 -5.47 1.86 16.26
CA VAL A 27 -4.73 1.26 15.15
C VAL A 27 -4.60 -0.25 15.34
N VAL A 28 -5.06 -1.01 14.35
CA VAL A 28 -4.79 -2.45 14.22
C VAL A 28 -3.61 -2.62 13.26
N SER A 29 -2.49 -3.14 13.78
CA SER A 29 -1.32 -3.47 12.99
C SER A 29 -1.39 -4.93 12.55
N ALA A 30 -1.34 -5.19 11.25
CA ALA A 30 -1.31 -6.53 10.70
C ALA A 30 0.05 -6.80 10.03
N SER A 31 0.67 -7.93 10.36
CA SER A 31 1.95 -8.35 9.78
C SER A 31 2.06 -9.86 9.72
N ARG A 32 2.97 -10.37 8.87
CA ARG A 32 3.22 -11.81 8.74
C ARG A 32 3.71 -12.47 10.04
N SER A 33 4.43 -11.74 10.87
CA SER A 33 4.99 -12.25 12.12
C SER A 33 4.11 -11.98 13.34
N GLY A 34 3.09 -11.13 13.23
CA GLY A 34 2.32 -10.67 14.37
C GLY A 34 3.13 -9.86 15.40
N ARG A 35 4.35 -9.40 15.05
CA ARG A 35 5.19 -8.62 15.96
C ARG A 35 4.49 -7.32 16.32
N HIS A 36 4.72 -6.87 17.54
CA HIS A 36 4.22 -5.58 18.00
C HIS A 36 4.73 -4.43 17.16
N ALA A 37 3.82 -3.56 16.75
CA ALA A 37 4.10 -2.28 16.13
C ALA A 37 3.85 -1.16 17.17
N GLU A 38 4.83 -0.32 17.42
CA GLU A 38 4.73 0.76 18.40
C GLU A 38 3.56 1.69 18.08
N GLY A 39 2.68 1.87 19.07
CA GLY A 39 1.46 2.67 18.93
C GLY A 39 0.24 1.87 18.47
N ALA A 40 0.37 0.61 18.09
CA ALA A 40 -0.78 -0.23 17.77
C ALA A 40 -1.58 -0.57 19.01
N ALA A 41 -2.91 -0.44 18.93
CA ALA A 41 -3.83 -0.91 19.95
C ALA A 41 -4.00 -2.44 19.90
N GLN A 42 -3.79 -3.04 18.72
CA GLN A 42 -3.86 -4.47 18.48
C GLN A 42 -2.88 -4.87 17.38
N ASP A 43 -2.21 -6.03 17.60
CA ASP A 43 -1.37 -6.66 16.56
C ASP A 43 -2.02 -7.97 16.10
N VAL A 44 -2.06 -8.21 14.80
CA VAL A 44 -2.64 -9.39 14.16
C VAL A 44 -1.63 -10.06 13.25
N THR A 45 -1.60 -11.39 13.28
CA THR A 45 -0.86 -12.16 12.27
C THR A 45 -1.74 -12.32 11.04
N LEU A 46 -1.31 -11.70 9.93
CA LEU A 46 -2.04 -11.68 8.68
C LEU A 46 -1.09 -11.49 7.50
N THR A 47 -1.35 -12.16 6.40
CA THR A 47 -0.71 -11.89 5.12
C THR A 47 -1.71 -11.30 4.13
N LEU A 48 -1.24 -10.56 3.13
CA LEU A 48 -2.12 -10.03 2.07
C LEU A 48 -2.78 -11.17 1.24
N ALA A 49 -2.18 -12.37 1.25
CA ALA A 49 -2.72 -13.55 0.59
C ALA A 49 -3.95 -14.16 1.31
N ASP A 50 -4.16 -13.82 2.59
CA ASP A 50 -5.31 -14.28 3.38
C ASP A 50 -6.55 -13.44 3.03
N THR A 51 -7.00 -13.54 1.78
CA THR A 51 -8.00 -12.64 1.17
C THR A 51 -9.23 -12.41 2.06
N GLN A 52 -9.83 -13.47 2.63
CA GLN A 52 -11.04 -13.32 3.46
C GLN A 52 -10.73 -12.54 4.75
N ALA A 53 -9.64 -12.86 5.43
CA ALA A 53 -9.25 -12.16 6.66
C ALA A 53 -8.90 -10.68 6.37
N VAL A 54 -8.30 -10.39 5.20
CA VAL A 54 -8.07 -9.01 4.75
C VAL A 54 -9.40 -8.29 4.50
N VAL A 55 -10.35 -8.92 3.83
CA VAL A 55 -11.70 -8.36 3.60
C VAL A 55 -12.40 -8.05 4.93
N ASP A 56 -12.36 -8.97 5.88
CA ASP A 56 -12.97 -8.78 7.19
C ASP A 56 -12.33 -7.61 7.94
N LEU A 57 -11.00 -7.51 7.90
CA LEU A 57 -10.27 -6.39 8.51
C LEU A 57 -10.62 -5.06 7.85
N VAL A 58 -10.69 -5.02 6.50
CA VAL A 58 -11.07 -3.82 5.74
C VAL A 58 -12.49 -3.38 6.09
N ASN A 59 -13.44 -4.31 6.11
CA ASN A 59 -14.84 -4.01 6.39
C ASN A 59 -15.11 -3.66 7.85
N GLY A 60 -14.23 -4.12 8.78
CA GLY A 60 -14.29 -3.83 10.21
C GLY A 60 -13.54 -2.57 10.65
N SER A 61 -12.98 -1.79 9.69
CA SER A 61 -12.19 -0.58 9.94
C SER A 61 -12.78 0.62 9.20
N ASP A 62 -12.58 1.82 9.76
CA ASP A 62 -12.98 3.07 9.07
C ASP A 62 -12.13 3.33 7.82
N ALA A 63 -10.85 2.91 7.87
CA ALA A 63 -9.96 2.85 6.70
C ALA A 63 -8.85 1.82 6.93
N THR A 64 -8.37 1.22 5.84
CA THR A 64 -7.25 0.28 5.85
C THR A 64 -6.15 0.79 4.93
N VAL A 65 -4.91 0.80 5.43
CA VAL A 65 -3.71 1.15 4.67
C VAL A 65 -2.92 -0.13 4.38
N ILE A 66 -2.65 -0.42 3.11
CA ILE A 66 -1.79 -1.53 2.69
C ILE A 66 -0.40 -0.96 2.38
N THR A 67 0.61 -1.43 3.12
CA THR A 67 2.02 -1.01 3.00
C THR A 67 2.95 -2.20 2.71
N VAL A 68 2.40 -3.23 2.05
CA VAL A 68 3.15 -4.45 1.75
C VAL A 68 4.03 -4.23 0.53
N SER A 69 5.33 -4.54 0.67
CA SER A 69 6.31 -4.54 -0.44
C SER A 69 6.33 -5.91 -1.13
N ALA A 70 6.65 -5.91 -2.42
CA ALA A 70 6.86 -7.14 -3.18
C ALA A 70 8.17 -7.87 -2.79
N GLY A 71 9.04 -7.21 -1.99
CA GLY A 71 10.36 -7.73 -1.64
C GLY A 71 11.42 -7.42 -2.70
N ARG A 72 12.67 -7.23 -2.25
CA ARG A 72 13.81 -7.01 -3.15
C ARG A 72 14.38 -8.36 -3.58
N GLY A 73 14.46 -8.57 -4.90
CA GLY A 73 15.02 -9.80 -5.48
C GLY A 73 14.11 -11.02 -5.42
N GLU A 74 12.88 -10.88 -4.92
CA GLU A 74 11.86 -11.92 -4.93
C GLU A 74 10.87 -11.71 -6.07
N SER A 75 10.10 -12.75 -6.40
CA SER A 75 9.00 -12.59 -7.35
C SER A 75 7.93 -11.68 -6.77
N ALA A 76 7.55 -10.67 -7.52
CA ALA A 76 6.44 -9.79 -7.17
C ALA A 76 5.05 -10.42 -7.41
N GLN A 77 5.00 -11.55 -8.13
CA GLN A 77 3.76 -12.19 -8.53
C GLN A 77 2.82 -12.51 -7.37
N PRO A 78 3.28 -13.05 -6.20
CA PRO A 78 2.39 -13.31 -5.08
C PRO A 78 1.67 -12.06 -4.55
N VAL A 79 2.33 -10.90 -4.57
CA VAL A 79 1.72 -9.64 -4.12
C VAL A 79 0.71 -9.14 -5.15
N ILE A 80 1.01 -9.26 -6.45
CA ILE A 80 0.08 -8.92 -7.53
C ILE A 80 -1.19 -9.79 -7.43
N ASP A 81 -1.02 -11.10 -7.27
CA ASP A 81 -2.14 -12.05 -7.18
C ASP A 81 -2.99 -11.79 -5.93
N ALA A 82 -2.38 -11.45 -4.80
CA ALA A 82 -3.09 -11.07 -3.59
C ALA A 82 -3.92 -9.78 -3.78
N HIS A 83 -3.39 -8.78 -4.47
CA HIS A 83 -4.15 -7.58 -4.81
C HIS A 83 -5.31 -7.89 -5.77
N ARG A 84 -5.10 -8.75 -6.77
CA ARG A 84 -6.17 -9.19 -7.67
C ARG A 84 -7.29 -9.92 -6.92
N ALA A 85 -6.92 -10.83 -6.02
CA ALA A 85 -7.88 -11.57 -5.21
C ALA A 85 -8.69 -10.62 -4.30
N LEU A 86 -8.03 -9.65 -3.65
CA LEU A 86 -8.69 -8.65 -2.82
C LEU A 86 -9.65 -7.78 -3.63
N ILE A 87 -9.26 -7.38 -4.84
CA ILE A 87 -10.11 -6.62 -5.76
C ILE A 87 -11.34 -7.43 -6.17
N ALA A 88 -11.14 -8.71 -6.52
CA ALA A 88 -12.24 -9.60 -6.89
C ALA A 88 -13.22 -9.84 -5.72
N ALA A 89 -12.72 -9.93 -4.49
CA ALA A 89 -13.52 -10.06 -3.28
C ALA A 89 -14.30 -8.79 -2.92
N ALA A 90 -13.92 -7.66 -3.48
CA ALA A 90 -14.69 -6.42 -3.45
C ALA A 90 -15.07 -5.90 -2.05
N PRO A 91 -14.12 -5.69 -1.11
CA PRO A 91 -14.43 -5.17 0.22
C PRO A 91 -15.17 -3.83 0.14
N SER A 92 -16.06 -3.60 1.08
CA SER A 92 -16.87 -2.37 1.13
C SER A 92 -16.17 -1.22 1.86
N GLY A 93 -15.16 -1.51 2.68
CA GLY A 93 -14.42 -0.53 3.47
C GLY A 93 -13.49 0.35 2.63
N ARG A 94 -13.06 1.46 3.23
CA ARG A 94 -12.10 2.38 2.59
C ARG A 94 -10.72 1.77 2.56
N LEU A 95 -10.13 1.70 1.36
CA LEU A 95 -8.82 1.13 1.12
C LEU A 95 -7.85 2.18 0.58
N ILE A 96 -6.66 2.25 1.18
CA ILE A 96 -5.54 3.08 0.74
C ILE A 96 -4.36 2.14 0.50
N VAL A 97 -3.76 2.17 -0.68
CA VAL A 97 -2.61 1.33 -0.99
C VAL A 97 -1.40 2.19 -1.27
N VAL A 98 -0.33 1.90 -0.55
CA VAL A 98 0.97 2.53 -0.79
C VAL A 98 1.64 1.83 -1.95
N GLY A 99 1.87 2.57 -3.02
CA GLY A 99 2.56 2.10 -4.22
C GLY A 99 3.99 2.65 -4.33
N GLY A 100 4.58 2.48 -5.49
CA GLY A 100 5.90 3.00 -5.82
C GLY A 100 5.83 4.13 -6.86
N ALA A 101 6.93 4.89 -6.98
CA ALA A 101 7.05 6.00 -7.94
C ALA A 101 7.05 5.56 -9.42
N GLY A 102 7.26 4.28 -9.71
CA GLY A 102 7.37 3.78 -11.08
C GLY A 102 6.15 4.05 -11.98
N SER A 103 4.97 4.21 -11.37
CA SER A 103 3.73 4.53 -12.09
C SER A 103 3.52 6.02 -12.39
N LEU A 104 4.33 6.91 -11.82
CA LEU A 104 4.23 8.34 -12.07
C LEU A 104 4.60 8.64 -13.52
N LEU A 105 3.95 9.66 -14.08
CA LEU A 105 4.22 10.12 -15.45
C LEU A 105 5.20 11.28 -15.43
N THR A 106 6.14 11.25 -16.36
CA THR A 106 6.98 12.39 -16.74
C THR A 106 6.16 13.42 -17.51
N PRO A 107 6.66 14.65 -17.73
CA PRO A 107 5.91 15.68 -18.46
C PRO A 107 5.48 15.30 -19.88
N ASP A 108 6.20 14.37 -20.52
CA ASP A 108 5.89 13.83 -21.86
C ASP A 108 4.93 12.63 -21.83
N GLY A 109 4.43 12.25 -20.63
CA GLY A 109 3.49 11.15 -20.47
C GLY A 109 4.11 9.75 -20.37
N THR A 110 5.45 9.65 -20.36
CA THR A 110 6.15 8.37 -20.15
C THR A 110 6.11 7.98 -18.68
N ARG A 111 5.88 6.70 -18.36
CA ARG A 111 5.99 6.24 -16.96
C ARG A 111 7.44 6.30 -16.50
N LEU A 112 7.65 6.71 -15.26
CA LEU A 112 8.99 6.83 -14.68
C LEU A 112 9.79 5.53 -14.78
N VAL A 113 9.14 4.38 -14.57
CA VAL A 113 9.76 3.04 -14.69
C VAL A 113 10.25 2.71 -16.10
N ASP A 114 9.68 3.35 -17.13
CA ASP A 114 10.02 3.13 -18.53
C ASP A 114 11.10 4.12 -19.03
N THR A 115 11.54 5.05 -18.19
CA THR A 115 12.59 6.01 -18.57
C THR A 115 13.97 5.36 -18.59
N PRO A 116 14.88 5.79 -19.50
CA PRO A 116 16.23 5.21 -19.60
C PRO A 116 17.08 5.34 -18.32
N GLY A 117 16.77 6.31 -17.46
CA GLY A 117 17.47 6.54 -16.18
C GLY A 117 16.93 5.76 -15.00
N PHE A 118 15.88 4.94 -15.18
CA PHE A 118 15.33 4.17 -14.06
C PHE A 118 16.26 2.98 -13.72
N PRO A 119 16.66 2.83 -12.42
CA PRO A 119 17.60 1.77 -12.05
C PRO A 119 17.00 0.38 -12.28
N GLU A 120 17.74 -0.48 -13.01
CA GLU A 120 17.29 -1.84 -13.37
C GLU A 120 16.97 -2.72 -12.16
N GLU A 121 17.72 -2.55 -11.05
CA GLU A 121 17.54 -3.32 -9.83
C GLU A 121 16.17 -3.09 -9.15
N TYR A 122 15.53 -1.94 -9.40
CA TYR A 122 14.21 -1.60 -8.84
C TYR A 122 13.05 -1.82 -9.83
N LYS A 123 13.34 -2.09 -11.10
CA LYS A 123 12.31 -2.29 -12.13
C LYS A 123 11.29 -3.39 -11.79
N PRO A 124 11.71 -4.59 -11.35
CA PRO A 124 10.75 -5.66 -11.07
C PRO A 124 9.72 -5.26 -10.01
N GLU A 125 10.18 -4.63 -8.92
CA GLU A 125 9.30 -4.15 -7.85
C GLU A 125 8.43 -2.99 -8.34
N ALA A 126 9.00 -2.04 -9.07
CA ALA A 126 8.28 -0.88 -9.60
C ALA A 126 7.20 -1.28 -10.61
N LEU A 127 7.46 -2.25 -11.48
CA LEU A 127 6.47 -2.78 -12.42
C LEU A 127 5.32 -3.51 -11.70
N ALA A 128 5.64 -4.29 -10.66
CA ALA A 128 4.63 -4.95 -9.84
C ALA A 128 3.68 -3.96 -9.15
N PHE A 129 4.23 -2.90 -8.56
CA PHE A 129 3.41 -1.84 -7.97
C PHE A 129 2.62 -1.05 -9.02
N THR A 130 3.18 -0.85 -10.20
CA THR A 130 2.46 -0.22 -11.31
C THR A 130 1.26 -1.06 -11.73
N GLU A 131 1.41 -2.38 -11.83
CA GLU A 131 0.31 -3.29 -12.16
C GLU A 131 -0.76 -3.30 -11.04
N ALA A 132 -0.35 -3.43 -9.78
CA ALA A 132 -1.26 -3.36 -8.64
C ALA A 132 -2.02 -2.01 -8.60
N PHE A 133 -1.35 -0.91 -8.92
CA PHE A 133 -1.96 0.42 -9.01
C PHE A 133 -3.01 0.51 -10.13
N VAL A 134 -2.71 0.02 -11.33
CA VAL A 134 -3.64 0.00 -12.48
C VAL A 134 -4.89 -0.82 -12.14
N LEU A 135 -4.72 -1.98 -11.50
CA LEU A 135 -5.82 -2.81 -11.05
C LEU A 135 -6.73 -2.08 -10.06
N GLN A 136 -6.16 -1.31 -9.13
CA GLN A 136 -6.89 -0.56 -8.12
C GLN A 136 -7.58 0.68 -8.65
N VAL A 137 -6.97 1.40 -9.60
CA VAL A 137 -7.61 2.52 -10.30
C VAL A 137 -8.81 2.01 -11.10
N GLY A 138 -8.71 0.84 -11.72
CA GLY A 138 -9.84 0.18 -12.38
C GLY A 138 -11.00 -0.11 -11.41
N LEU A 139 -10.69 -0.59 -10.20
CA LEU A 139 -11.70 -0.81 -9.16
C LEU A 139 -12.30 0.50 -8.63
N ALA A 140 -11.49 1.54 -8.44
CA ALA A 140 -11.95 2.85 -8.00
C ALA A 140 -12.88 3.51 -9.03
N ALA A 141 -12.65 3.29 -10.32
CA ALA A 141 -13.52 3.74 -11.39
C ALA A 141 -14.88 3.01 -11.39
N GLN A 142 -14.92 1.74 -10.96
CA GLN A 142 -16.14 0.95 -10.87
C GLN A 142 -16.93 1.19 -9.57
N ARG A 143 -16.31 1.71 -8.51
CA ARG A 143 -16.91 1.92 -7.20
C ARG A 143 -16.62 3.32 -6.68
N ARG A 144 -17.69 4.10 -6.45
CA ARG A 144 -17.60 5.39 -5.77
C ARG A 144 -17.13 5.17 -4.31
N GLY A 145 -15.87 5.47 -3.99
CA GLY A 145 -15.35 5.42 -2.63
C GLY A 145 -13.95 4.83 -2.45
N VAL A 146 -13.42 4.10 -3.41
CA VAL A 146 -12.01 3.64 -3.36
C VAL A 146 -11.10 4.75 -3.85
N ARG A 147 -10.14 5.19 -3.02
CA ARG A 147 -9.08 6.12 -3.42
C ARG A 147 -7.76 5.36 -3.42
N ALA A 148 -7.15 5.23 -4.60
CA ALA A 148 -5.76 4.78 -4.71
C ALA A 148 -4.85 6.00 -4.50
N VAL A 149 -3.93 5.91 -3.54
CA VAL A 149 -2.91 6.93 -3.29
C VAL A 149 -1.57 6.30 -3.58
N ALA A 150 -0.86 6.79 -4.59
CA ALA A 150 0.55 6.47 -4.77
C ALA A 150 1.35 7.29 -3.76
N ALA A 151 1.92 6.64 -2.75
CA ALA A 151 2.85 7.28 -1.83
C ALA A 151 4.29 6.97 -2.28
N LEU A 152 5.10 8.01 -2.42
CA LEU A 152 6.52 7.91 -2.69
C LEU A 152 7.23 7.46 -1.40
N ALA A 153 7.58 6.20 -1.30
CA ALA A 153 8.41 5.65 -0.23
C ALA A 153 9.90 5.64 -0.64
N SER A 154 10.41 6.75 -1.15
CA SER A 154 11.84 6.93 -1.43
C SER A 154 12.31 8.22 -0.78
N PRO A 155 13.52 8.29 -0.20
CA PRO A 155 14.12 9.54 0.21
C PRO A 155 14.52 10.34 -1.05
N ILE A 156 13.55 10.82 -1.79
CA ILE A 156 13.76 11.82 -2.83
C ILE A 156 13.74 13.15 -2.11
N GLU A 157 14.84 13.88 -2.27
CA GLU A 157 15.07 15.18 -1.65
C GLU A 157 13.85 16.10 -1.68
N ALA A 158 13.67 16.85 -0.60
CA ALA A 158 12.54 17.69 -0.22
C ALA A 158 11.80 18.58 -1.26
N PRO A 159 12.30 18.89 -2.46
CA PRO A 159 11.59 19.77 -3.40
C PRO A 159 10.30 19.19 -3.98
N LEU A 160 10.08 17.88 -3.94
CA LEU A 160 8.86 17.26 -4.48
C LEU A 160 7.69 17.23 -3.50
N CYS A 161 7.94 17.30 -2.19
CA CYS A 161 6.88 17.35 -1.17
C CYS A 161 6.12 18.68 -1.15
N GLU A 162 6.69 19.78 -1.61
CA GLU A 162 6.04 21.10 -1.60
C GLU A 162 4.96 21.26 -2.67
N ARG A 163 4.94 20.42 -3.71
CA ARG A 163 3.95 20.46 -4.80
C ARG A 163 2.61 19.80 -4.49
N PHE A 164 2.47 19.14 -3.35
CA PHE A 164 1.27 18.39 -2.96
C PHE A 164 0.63 18.85 -1.63
N ARG A 165 0.94 20.08 -1.21
CA ARG A 165 0.22 20.78 -0.11
C ARG A 165 -1.00 21.51 -0.63
#